data_8a05685c57db5a5c64cba50c428d368a
#
_entry.id   8a05685c57db5a5c64cba50c428d368a
#
_cell.length_a   1.000
_cell.length_b   1.000
_cell.length_c   1.000
_cell.angle_alpha   90.00
_cell.angle_beta   90.00
_cell.angle_gamma   90.00
#
_symmetry.space_group_name_H-M   'P 1'
#
loop_
_entity.id
_entity.type
_entity.pdbx_description
1 polymer ?
#
loop_
_entity_poly.entity_id
_entity_poly.type
_entity_poly.pdbx_seq_one_letter_code
_entity_poly.pdbx_strand_id
1 'polypeptide(L)'
;MKRFSAQYIFTNTGAPLKRGIVAADDDGTITGVEDTGGVLSEKESLEFHNGIIIPGFVNCHCHLELAHMGHMIPPKIGLAEFLRLFRAGRIAGQEKIISSAASADSEMYRDGTVLCADICNTTDTFSVKTNSKIKYINLLEVFGIDPEKANRRLNEIKMVSDIAESLGLSWSLVPHSAYSISLKLFSLLLAETGSNKITSMHFMETRAERSLLENQSGPLMDSYIESELIDGRPETVRDHVAAVLEAVTRSGNLILVHNTYADRDTIRKVNKRGNLFWCLCPNANLYIEDHLPPVDLLIGENCRIVIGTDSLASNNRLSILEELKTIHSFYPSVSLSDLIKWATLNGAIALGGEDKFGTIEPGKKPGLLLLKDIDLDKMQLLPESHITRLI
;
A
#
# COMPACT_ATOMS: atom_id res chain seq x y z
N MET A 1 -20.15 -7.46 24.96
CA MET A 1 -18.68 -7.63 25.13
C MET A 1 -18.32 -9.08 24.83
N LYS A 2 -17.41 -9.32 23.90
CA LYS A 2 -16.88 -10.65 23.53
C LYS A 2 -15.42 -10.78 23.98
N ARG A 3 -14.97 -12.00 24.24
CA ARG A 3 -13.59 -12.31 24.59
C ARG A 3 -13.04 -13.34 23.63
N PHE A 4 -11.84 -13.07 23.10
CA PHE A 4 -11.16 -13.94 22.14
C PHE A 4 -9.80 -14.36 22.70
N SER A 5 -9.44 -15.62 22.50
CA SER A 5 -8.12 -16.17 22.77
C SER A 5 -7.67 -17.07 21.62
N ALA A 6 -6.36 -17.23 21.47
CA ALA A 6 -5.77 -18.15 20.49
C ALA A 6 -4.45 -18.71 21.05
N GLN A 7 -3.77 -19.60 20.27
CA GLN A 7 -2.44 -20.06 20.67
C GLN A 7 -1.50 -18.88 20.93
N TYR A 8 -1.56 -17.84 20.08
CA TYR A 8 -0.83 -16.60 20.27
C TYR A 8 -1.67 -15.39 19.87
N ILE A 9 -1.36 -14.25 20.49
CA ILE A 9 -1.92 -12.95 20.12
C ILE A 9 -0.76 -12.00 19.87
N PHE A 10 -0.66 -11.46 18.67
CA PHE A 10 0.31 -10.43 18.30
C PHE A 10 -0.34 -9.06 18.47
N THR A 11 -0.10 -8.43 19.60
CA THR A 11 -0.66 -7.10 19.90
C THR A 11 0.07 -5.97 19.21
N ASN A 12 1.30 -6.18 18.73
CA ASN A 12 2.28 -5.19 18.28
C ASN A 12 2.71 -4.18 19.37
N THR A 13 2.42 -4.44 20.63
CA THR A 13 2.85 -3.60 21.78
C THR A 13 4.00 -4.23 22.57
N GLY A 14 4.34 -5.48 22.27
CA GLY A 14 5.37 -6.26 22.94
C GLY A 14 5.54 -7.64 22.31
N ALA A 15 6.08 -8.59 23.06
CA ALA A 15 6.17 -9.98 22.63
C ALA A 15 4.76 -10.60 22.45
N PRO A 16 4.61 -11.58 21.55
CA PRO A 16 3.34 -12.29 21.38
C PRO A 16 2.85 -12.95 22.66
N LEU A 17 1.58 -12.74 23.00
CA LEU A 17 0.96 -13.30 24.20
C LEU A 17 0.54 -14.74 23.94
N LYS A 18 1.08 -15.71 24.68
CA LYS A 18 0.66 -17.10 24.61
C LYS A 18 -0.68 -17.27 25.33
N ARG A 19 -1.72 -17.71 24.59
CA ARG A 19 -3.08 -17.86 25.14
C ARG A 19 -3.62 -16.62 25.87
N GLY A 20 -3.17 -15.42 25.45
CA GLY A 20 -3.70 -14.17 25.95
C GLY A 20 -5.21 -14.04 25.69
N ILE A 21 -5.84 -13.05 26.30
CA ILE A 21 -7.26 -12.75 26.09
C ILE A 21 -7.40 -11.32 25.61
N VAL A 22 -8.16 -11.13 24.52
CA VAL A 22 -8.60 -9.81 24.04
C VAL A 22 -10.09 -9.70 24.28
N ALA A 23 -10.51 -8.65 24.97
CA ALA A 23 -11.91 -8.29 25.16
C ALA A 23 -12.26 -7.13 24.23
N ALA A 24 -13.43 -7.21 23.59
CA ALA A 24 -13.94 -6.16 22.71
C ALA A 24 -15.44 -5.95 22.90
N ASP A 25 -15.88 -4.73 22.71
CA ASP A 25 -17.29 -4.38 22.65
C ASP A 25 -17.92 -4.77 21.30
N ASP A 26 -19.24 -4.65 21.21
CA ASP A 26 -20.00 -5.04 20.01
C ASP A 26 -19.69 -4.15 18.80
N ASP A 27 -19.16 -2.94 19.02
CA ASP A 27 -18.72 -2.01 17.97
C ASP A 27 -17.26 -2.24 17.52
N GLY A 28 -16.58 -3.26 18.09
CA GLY A 28 -15.20 -3.62 17.79
C GLY A 28 -14.14 -2.84 18.58
N THR A 29 -14.53 -2.00 19.56
CA THR A 29 -13.57 -1.32 20.44
C THR A 29 -12.94 -2.32 21.39
N ILE A 30 -11.61 -2.38 21.45
CA ILE A 30 -10.88 -3.18 22.41
C ILE A 30 -11.08 -2.59 23.82
N THR A 31 -11.56 -3.40 24.75
CA THR A 31 -11.81 -2.99 26.15
C THR A 31 -10.75 -3.50 27.10
N GLY A 32 -10.00 -4.55 26.71
CA GLY A 32 -8.95 -5.10 27.54
C GLY A 32 -8.08 -6.09 26.79
N VAL A 33 -6.83 -6.20 27.25
CA VAL A 33 -5.86 -7.22 26.82
C VAL A 33 -5.24 -7.80 28.07
N GLU A 34 -5.22 -9.12 28.16
CA GLU A 34 -4.71 -9.84 29.32
C GLU A 34 -3.62 -10.82 28.89
N ASP A 35 -2.46 -10.74 29.54
CA ASP A 35 -1.44 -11.76 29.46
C ASP A 35 -1.73 -12.84 30.52
N THR A 36 -2.07 -14.03 30.08
CA THR A 36 -2.38 -15.15 30.96
C THR A 36 -1.14 -15.93 31.42
N GLY A 37 0.05 -15.54 30.96
CA GLY A 37 1.28 -16.32 31.13
C GLY A 37 1.21 -17.71 30.49
N GLY A 38 0.31 -17.92 29.51
CA GLY A 38 0.07 -19.20 28.83
C GLY A 38 -0.93 -20.13 29.57
N VAL A 39 -1.49 -19.73 30.70
CA VAL A 39 -2.47 -20.49 31.44
C VAL A 39 -3.85 -19.85 31.27
N LEU A 40 -4.69 -20.49 30.47
CA LEU A 40 -6.06 -20.01 30.22
C LEU A 40 -7.00 -20.52 31.30
N SER A 41 -7.70 -19.61 31.95
CA SER A 41 -8.81 -19.93 32.85
C SER A 41 -10.16 -19.73 32.16
N GLU A 42 -11.18 -20.44 32.61
CA GLU A 42 -12.54 -20.27 32.10
C GLU A 42 -13.03 -18.85 32.40
N LYS A 43 -13.60 -18.19 31.39
CA LYS A 43 -14.21 -16.85 31.49
C LYS A 43 -15.48 -16.81 30.67
N GLU A 44 -16.44 -16.04 31.15
CA GLU A 44 -17.71 -15.82 30.46
C GLU A 44 -17.47 -15.24 29.05
N SER A 45 -18.17 -15.80 28.06
CA SER A 45 -18.10 -15.37 26.63
C SER A 45 -16.69 -15.42 26.02
N LEU A 46 -15.86 -16.38 26.47
CA LEU A 46 -14.53 -16.58 25.92
C LEU A 46 -14.58 -17.61 24.78
N GLU A 47 -14.16 -17.16 23.59
CA GLU A 47 -13.98 -17.99 22.41
C GLU A 47 -12.49 -18.27 22.22
N PHE A 48 -12.09 -19.56 22.26
CA PHE A 48 -10.72 -19.97 21.94
C PHE A 48 -10.62 -20.45 20.51
N HIS A 49 -9.65 -19.89 19.76
CA HIS A 49 -9.42 -20.20 18.36
C HIS A 49 -8.05 -20.85 18.11
N ASN A 50 -7.99 -21.80 17.16
CA ASN A 50 -6.73 -22.35 16.69
C ASN A 50 -6.10 -21.40 15.69
N GLY A 51 -4.89 -20.89 15.98
CA GLY A 51 -4.14 -19.96 15.15
C GLY A 51 -3.56 -18.80 15.95
N ILE A 52 -3.33 -17.70 15.27
CA ILE A 52 -2.80 -16.46 15.84
C ILE A 52 -3.79 -15.31 15.63
N ILE A 53 -4.12 -14.58 16.69
CA ILE A 53 -4.90 -13.35 16.57
C ILE A 53 -3.93 -12.19 16.28
N ILE A 54 -4.26 -11.39 15.28
CA ILE A 54 -3.50 -10.21 14.85
C ILE A 54 -4.44 -9.01 14.64
N PRO A 55 -3.92 -7.76 14.62
CA PRO A 55 -4.71 -6.60 14.18
C PRO A 55 -5.09 -6.73 12.70
N GLY A 56 -6.11 -5.97 12.28
CA GLY A 56 -6.47 -5.82 10.87
C GLY A 56 -5.32 -5.29 10.03
N PHE A 57 -5.27 -5.73 8.78
CA PHE A 57 -4.26 -5.33 7.82
C PHE A 57 -4.43 -3.89 7.34
N VAL A 58 -3.30 -3.26 7.05
CA VAL A 58 -3.21 -1.95 6.42
C VAL A 58 -2.59 -2.09 5.03
N ASN A 59 -3.33 -1.68 4.02
CA ASN A 59 -2.85 -1.64 2.63
C ASN A 59 -2.32 -0.24 2.32
N CYS A 60 -1.01 -0.10 2.14
CA CYS A 60 -0.37 1.21 1.95
C CYS A 60 -0.30 1.67 0.50
N HIS A 61 -0.72 0.84 -0.46
CA HIS A 61 -0.78 1.18 -1.88
C HIS A 61 -1.74 0.27 -2.62
N CYS A 62 -2.79 0.85 -3.18
CA CYS A 62 -3.82 0.17 -3.95
C CYS A 62 -4.32 1.10 -5.06
N HIS A 63 -4.87 0.52 -6.15
CA HIS A 63 -5.57 1.24 -7.21
C HIS A 63 -6.96 0.60 -7.42
N LEU A 64 -7.89 0.92 -6.56
CA LEU A 64 -9.24 0.33 -6.60
C LEU A 64 -9.98 0.65 -7.90
N GLU A 65 -9.74 1.84 -8.48
CA GLU A 65 -10.33 2.26 -9.76
C GLU A 65 -9.95 1.35 -10.95
N LEU A 66 -8.88 0.54 -10.80
CA LEU A 66 -8.39 -0.39 -11.81
C LEU A 66 -8.86 -1.84 -11.59
N ALA A 67 -9.76 -2.08 -10.64
CA ALA A 67 -10.26 -3.42 -10.33
C ALA A 67 -10.90 -4.12 -11.54
N HIS A 68 -11.46 -3.35 -12.47
CA HIS A 68 -12.07 -3.87 -13.71
C HIS A 68 -11.04 -4.43 -14.71
N MET A 69 -9.74 -4.20 -14.50
CA MET A 69 -8.65 -4.63 -15.37
C MET A 69 -8.03 -5.98 -14.97
N GLY A 70 -8.58 -6.66 -13.98
CA GLY A 70 -8.07 -7.95 -13.53
C GLY A 70 -7.89 -8.95 -14.68
N HIS A 71 -6.68 -9.54 -14.78
CA HIS A 71 -6.26 -10.51 -15.81
C HIS A 71 -6.30 -10.02 -17.27
N MET A 72 -6.40 -8.69 -17.52
CA MET A 72 -6.43 -8.15 -18.88
C MET A 72 -5.04 -7.98 -19.50
N ILE A 73 -4.02 -7.80 -18.68
CA ILE A 73 -2.64 -7.58 -19.11
C ILE A 73 -1.81 -8.83 -18.78
N PRO A 74 -1.03 -9.39 -19.73
CA PRO A 74 -0.17 -10.54 -19.46
C PRO A 74 0.92 -10.20 -18.43
N PRO A 75 1.33 -11.16 -17.58
CA PRO A 75 2.44 -10.94 -16.65
C PRO A 75 3.81 -10.97 -17.34
N LYS A 76 4.82 -10.40 -16.68
CA LYS A 76 6.27 -10.47 -17.01
C LYS A 76 6.64 -9.84 -18.35
N ILE A 77 5.95 -8.78 -18.73
CA ILE A 77 6.20 -8.07 -20.00
C ILE A 77 7.00 -6.77 -19.83
N GLY A 78 7.35 -6.41 -18.59
CA GLY A 78 8.02 -5.17 -18.23
C GLY A 78 7.10 -3.96 -18.25
N LEU A 79 7.47 -2.91 -17.51
CA LEU A 79 6.61 -1.75 -17.28
C LEU A 79 6.21 -1.00 -18.55
N ALA A 80 7.12 -0.83 -19.53
CA ALA A 80 6.82 -0.08 -20.73
C ALA A 80 5.68 -0.70 -21.56
N GLU A 81 5.74 -2.02 -21.79
CA GLU A 81 4.69 -2.74 -22.50
C GLU A 81 3.41 -2.86 -21.63
N PHE A 82 3.56 -3.05 -20.33
CA PHE A 82 2.44 -2.99 -19.39
C PHE A 82 1.67 -1.68 -19.51
N LEU A 83 2.35 -0.53 -19.49
CA LEU A 83 1.74 0.79 -19.63
C LEU A 83 1.08 1.00 -21.00
N ARG A 84 1.64 0.42 -22.07
CA ARG A 84 1.04 0.46 -23.40
C ARG A 84 -0.33 -0.24 -23.42
N LEU A 85 -0.38 -1.46 -22.89
CA LEU A 85 -1.62 -2.25 -22.79
C LEU A 85 -2.60 -1.65 -21.77
N PHE A 86 -2.10 -1.11 -20.67
CA PHE A 86 -2.88 -0.40 -19.66
C PHE A 86 -3.66 0.78 -20.26
N ARG A 87 -2.98 1.62 -21.04
CA ARG A 87 -3.64 2.77 -21.70
C ARG A 87 -4.77 2.33 -22.63
N ALA A 88 -4.58 1.22 -23.35
CA ALA A 88 -5.60 0.66 -24.24
C ALA A 88 -6.78 0.04 -23.49
N GLY A 89 -6.54 -0.58 -22.32
CA GLY A 89 -7.53 -1.36 -21.57
C GLY A 89 -8.27 -0.62 -20.46
N ARG A 90 -7.75 0.54 -19.99
CA ARG A 90 -8.32 1.22 -18.82
C ARG A 90 -9.68 1.87 -19.04
N ILE A 91 -10.06 2.11 -20.29
CA ILE A 91 -11.34 2.74 -20.63
C ILE A 91 -12.43 1.66 -20.55
N ALA A 92 -13.36 1.85 -19.63
CA ALA A 92 -14.52 0.98 -19.45
C ALA A 92 -15.77 1.80 -19.12
N GLY A 93 -16.95 1.20 -19.24
CA GLY A 93 -18.18 1.83 -18.77
C GLY A 93 -18.17 2.03 -17.26
N GLN A 94 -18.69 3.15 -16.79
CA GLN A 94 -18.69 3.53 -15.37
C GLN A 94 -19.31 2.45 -14.47
N GLU A 95 -20.40 1.83 -14.90
CA GLU A 95 -21.05 0.74 -14.16
C GLU A 95 -20.08 -0.45 -13.91
N LYS A 96 -19.29 -0.83 -14.92
CA LYS A 96 -18.28 -1.88 -14.79
C LYS A 96 -17.17 -1.49 -13.81
N ILE A 97 -16.70 -0.24 -13.86
CA ILE A 97 -15.68 0.26 -12.94
C ILE A 97 -16.19 0.20 -11.50
N ILE A 98 -17.37 0.75 -11.24
CA ILE A 98 -17.99 0.80 -9.91
C ILE A 98 -18.26 -0.61 -9.37
N SER A 99 -18.86 -1.51 -10.18
CA SER A 99 -19.17 -2.88 -9.74
C SER A 99 -17.92 -3.70 -9.45
N SER A 100 -16.86 -3.56 -10.26
CA SER A 100 -15.58 -4.22 -10.03
C SER A 100 -14.89 -3.67 -8.77
N ALA A 101 -14.91 -2.36 -8.56
CA ALA A 101 -14.39 -1.73 -7.36
C ALA A 101 -15.13 -2.18 -6.08
N ALA A 102 -16.46 -2.28 -6.14
CA ALA A 102 -17.27 -2.77 -5.02
C ALA A 102 -16.98 -4.24 -4.68
N SER A 103 -16.76 -5.09 -5.68
CA SER A 103 -16.32 -6.48 -5.47
C SER A 103 -14.95 -6.54 -4.81
N ALA A 104 -13.99 -5.79 -5.33
CA ALA A 104 -12.63 -5.75 -4.80
C ALA A 104 -12.58 -5.19 -3.37
N ASP A 105 -13.34 -4.13 -3.05
CA ASP A 105 -13.50 -3.59 -1.70
C ASP A 105 -14.01 -4.66 -0.74
N SER A 106 -15.06 -5.38 -1.12
CA SER A 106 -15.66 -6.44 -0.31
C SER A 106 -14.68 -7.59 -0.08
N GLU A 107 -13.88 -7.94 -1.09
CA GLU A 107 -12.84 -8.97 -0.98
C GLU A 107 -11.69 -8.52 -0.06
N MET A 108 -11.15 -7.32 -0.24
CA MET A 108 -10.13 -6.75 0.65
C MET A 108 -10.61 -6.72 2.10
N TYR A 109 -11.87 -6.32 2.35
CA TYR A 109 -12.43 -6.35 3.69
C TYR A 109 -12.48 -7.76 4.28
N ARG A 110 -12.95 -8.76 3.51
CA ARG A 110 -12.96 -10.17 3.95
C ARG A 110 -11.56 -10.71 4.20
N ASP A 111 -10.59 -10.30 3.37
CA ASP A 111 -9.18 -10.68 3.49
C ASP A 111 -8.44 -9.88 4.58
N GLY A 112 -9.16 -9.10 5.38
CA GLY A 112 -8.63 -8.53 6.63
C GLY A 112 -8.21 -7.06 6.56
N THR A 113 -8.31 -6.37 5.43
CA THR A 113 -7.95 -4.96 5.33
C THR A 113 -8.92 -4.08 6.13
N VAL A 114 -8.39 -3.15 6.93
CA VAL A 114 -9.17 -2.18 7.73
C VAL A 114 -8.86 -0.73 7.37
N LEU A 115 -7.67 -0.47 6.83
CA LEU A 115 -7.19 0.86 6.40
C LEU A 115 -6.47 0.69 5.06
N CYS A 116 -6.75 1.56 4.10
CA CYS A 116 -6.17 1.49 2.76
C CYS A 116 -5.81 2.88 2.25
N ALA A 117 -4.58 3.05 1.76
CA ALA A 117 -4.19 4.16 0.91
C ALA A 117 -4.46 3.77 -0.55
N ASP A 118 -5.40 4.45 -1.18
CA ASP A 118 -5.85 4.15 -2.52
C ASP A 118 -5.54 5.28 -3.49
N ILE A 119 -4.82 4.96 -4.53
CA ILE A 119 -4.45 5.89 -5.61
C ILE A 119 -5.68 6.16 -6.47
N CYS A 120 -5.96 7.43 -6.72
CA CYS A 120 -7.14 7.86 -7.48
C CYS A 120 -6.76 8.89 -8.53
N ASN A 121 -7.24 8.68 -9.74
CA ASN A 121 -7.16 9.67 -10.83
C ASN A 121 -8.55 10.22 -11.18
N THR A 122 -9.60 9.55 -10.73
CA THR A 122 -11.00 9.86 -11.01
C THR A 122 -11.85 9.80 -9.74
N THR A 123 -13.13 10.14 -9.86
CA THR A 123 -14.13 10.04 -8.78
C THR A 123 -14.91 8.73 -8.80
N ASP A 124 -14.64 7.82 -9.73
CA ASP A 124 -15.47 6.63 -10.02
C ASP A 124 -15.65 5.70 -8.83
N THR A 125 -14.66 5.63 -7.93
CA THR A 125 -14.71 4.75 -6.75
C THR A 125 -15.21 5.43 -5.48
N PHE A 126 -15.48 6.73 -5.48
CA PHE A 126 -15.85 7.47 -4.27
C PHE A 126 -17.16 6.98 -3.66
N SER A 127 -18.15 6.62 -4.49
CA SER A 127 -19.41 6.03 -4.01
C SER A 127 -19.22 4.67 -3.31
N VAL A 128 -18.25 3.87 -3.72
CA VAL A 128 -17.88 2.61 -3.06
C VAL A 128 -17.23 2.94 -1.72
N LYS A 129 -16.27 3.85 -1.68
CA LYS A 129 -15.50 4.19 -0.49
C LYS A 129 -16.32 4.85 0.62
N THR A 130 -17.31 5.67 0.27
CA THR A 130 -18.23 6.28 1.25
C THR A 130 -19.10 5.24 1.97
N ASN A 131 -19.34 4.09 1.36
CA ASN A 131 -20.13 2.98 1.92
C ASN A 131 -19.27 1.81 2.43
N SER A 132 -17.95 1.90 2.30
CA SER A 132 -17.04 0.82 2.67
C SER A 132 -16.86 0.69 4.19
N LYS A 133 -16.59 -0.53 4.62
CA LYS A 133 -16.11 -0.84 5.97
C LYS A 133 -14.61 -0.63 6.14
N ILE A 134 -13.86 -0.49 5.04
CA ILE A 134 -12.46 -0.12 5.02
C ILE A 134 -12.36 1.40 5.14
N LYS A 135 -11.48 1.89 6.01
CA LYS A 135 -11.14 3.33 6.03
C LYS A 135 -10.19 3.62 4.88
N TYR A 136 -10.60 4.51 3.96
CA TYR A 136 -9.76 4.92 2.85
C TYR A 136 -9.08 6.26 3.10
N ILE A 137 -7.83 6.37 2.59
CA ILE A 137 -7.10 7.61 2.38
C ILE A 137 -6.87 7.70 0.87
N ASN A 138 -7.47 8.70 0.23
CA ASN A 138 -7.42 8.87 -1.21
C ASN A 138 -6.17 9.65 -1.58
N LEU A 139 -5.25 9.00 -2.27
CA LEU A 139 -4.04 9.61 -2.81
C LEU A 139 -4.35 10.04 -4.25
N LEU A 140 -4.69 11.33 -4.41
CA LEU A 140 -5.08 11.91 -5.70
C LEU A 140 -3.82 12.14 -6.52
N GLU A 141 -3.60 11.28 -7.50
CA GLU A 141 -2.34 11.14 -8.19
C GLU A 141 -2.21 12.08 -9.37
N VAL A 142 -1.09 12.78 -9.43
CA VAL A 142 -0.75 13.75 -10.47
C VAL A 142 0.38 13.22 -11.34
N PHE A 143 0.13 13.16 -12.65
CA PHE A 143 1.11 12.78 -13.67
C PHE A 143 0.89 13.59 -14.96
N GLY A 144 1.95 13.68 -15.78
CA GLY A 144 1.94 14.35 -17.06
C GLY A 144 3.32 14.89 -17.39
N ILE A 145 3.89 14.43 -18.51
CA ILE A 145 5.26 14.75 -18.94
C ILE A 145 5.34 15.98 -19.88
N ASP A 146 4.19 16.46 -20.36
CA ASP A 146 4.09 17.65 -21.19
C ASP A 146 3.99 18.91 -20.31
N PRO A 147 5.03 19.77 -20.25
CA PRO A 147 5.03 20.96 -19.40
C PRO A 147 3.97 22.00 -19.80
N GLU A 148 3.52 22.02 -21.05
CA GLU A 148 2.48 22.95 -21.52
C GLU A 148 1.11 22.59 -20.92
N LYS A 149 0.88 21.32 -20.61
CA LYS A 149 -0.34 20.83 -19.99
C LYS A 149 -0.32 20.87 -18.46
N ALA A 150 0.79 21.29 -17.82
CA ALA A 150 0.99 21.20 -16.37
C ALA A 150 -0.13 21.87 -15.55
N ASN A 151 -0.49 23.13 -15.85
CA ASN A 151 -1.55 23.84 -15.14
C ASN A 151 -2.92 23.15 -15.30
N ARG A 152 -3.21 22.66 -16.52
CA ARG A 152 -4.45 21.96 -16.80
C ARG A 152 -4.53 20.66 -15.98
N ARG A 153 -3.46 19.86 -15.95
CA ARG A 153 -3.39 18.61 -15.19
C ARG A 153 -3.60 18.84 -13.68
N LEU A 154 -2.94 19.86 -13.13
CA LEU A 154 -3.14 20.19 -11.73
C LEU A 154 -4.58 20.62 -11.44
N ASN A 155 -5.20 21.44 -12.30
CA ASN A 155 -6.58 21.85 -12.13
C ASN A 155 -7.57 20.69 -12.26
N GLU A 156 -7.35 19.75 -13.19
CA GLU A 156 -8.18 18.55 -13.34
C GLU A 156 -8.23 17.73 -12.03
N ILE A 157 -7.07 17.49 -11.40
CA ILE A 157 -7.02 16.71 -10.15
C ILE A 157 -7.56 17.51 -8.95
N LYS A 158 -7.45 18.83 -8.95
CA LYS A 158 -8.06 19.69 -7.91
C LYS A 158 -9.60 19.60 -7.96
N MET A 159 -10.20 19.46 -9.12
CA MET A 159 -11.66 19.22 -9.21
C MET A 159 -12.04 17.86 -8.58
N VAL A 160 -11.16 16.84 -8.68
CA VAL A 160 -11.37 15.56 -7.98
C VAL A 160 -11.25 15.75 -6.46
N SER A 161 -10.30 16.57 -6.00
CA SER A 161 -10.15 16.87 -4.56
C SER A 161 -11.35 17.60 -3.98
N ASP A 162 -11.94 18.55 -4.70
CA ASP A 162 -13.13 19.27 -4.27
C ASP A 162 -14.33 18.32 -4.06
N ILE A 163 -14.46 17.31 -4.95
CA ILE A 163 -15.50 16.29 -4.83
C ILE A 163 -15.20 15.36 -3.64
N ALA A 164 -13.95 14.92 -3.46
CA ALA A 164 -13.56 14.10 -2.31
C ALA A 164 -13.87 14.81 -0.98
N GLU A 165 -13.52 16.10 -0.87
CA GLU A 165 -13.81 16.93 0.29
C GLU A 165 -15.31 17.07 0.54
N SER A 166 -16.12 17.33 -0.49
CA SER A 166 -17.57 17.44 -0.39
C SER A 166 -18.25 16.16 0.12
N LEU A 167 -17.62 14.99 -0.13
CA LEU A 167 -18.06 13.68 0.35
C LEU A 167 -17.48 13.30 1.72
N GLY A 168 -16.66 14.16 2.34
CA GLY A 168 -15.99 13.88 3.62
C GLY A 168 -14.92 12.80 3.53
N LEU A 169 -14.39 12.53 2.34
CA LEU A 169 -13.31 11.58 2.12
C LEU A 169 -11.96 12.22 2.46
N SER A 170 -11.11 11.51 3.18
CA SER A 170 -9.73 11.95 3.42
C SER A 170 -8.92 11.86 2.13
N TRP A 171 -8.15 12.89 1.79
CA TRP A 171 -7.35 12.92 0.57
C TRP A 171 -6.01 13.66 0.71
N SER A 172 -5.09 13.41 -0.21
CA SER A 172 -3.84 14.15 -0.42
C SER A 172 -3.49 14.16 -1.90
N LEU A 173 -2.98 15.28 -2.42
CA LEU A 173 -2.39 15.33 -3.76
C LEU A 173 -1.01 14.70 -3.73
N VAL A 174 -0.71 13.79 -4.66
CA VAL A 174 0.57 13.07 -4.69
C VAL A 174 1.14 12.99 -6.11
N PRO A 175 2.48 13.03 -6.29
CA PRO A 175 3.08 12.72 -7.59
C PRO A 175 3.02 11.22 -7.87
N HIS A 176 2.81 10.83 -9.12
CA HIS A 176 2.90 9.43 -9.53
C HIS A 176 4.34 8.91 -9.37
N SER A 177 5.28 9.47 -10.11
CA SER A 177 6.69 9.07 -10.14
C SER A 177 7.56 10.16 -10.76
N ALA A 178 8.87 10.08 -10.57
CA ALA A 178 9.82 11.01 -11.20
C ALA A 178 9.82 10.91 -12.74
N TYR A 179 9.60 9.72 -13.30
CA TYR A 179 9.62 9.49 -14.74
C TYR A 179 8.34 9.93 -15.46
N SER A 180 7.25 10.13 -14.77
CA SER A 180 5.93 10.38 -15.37
C SER A 180 5.41 11.82 -15.19
N ILE A 181 6.21 12.69 -14.59
CA ILE A 181 5.82 14.07 -14.27
C ILE A 181 6.85 15.06 -14.83
N SER A 182 6.39 16.13 -15.51
CA SER A 182 7.29 17.21 -15.94
C SER A 182 7.79 18.04 -14.75
N LEU A 183 8.98 18.63 -14.86
CA LEU A 183 9.53 19.53 -13.84
C LEU A 183 8.54 20.64 -13.43
N LYS A 184 7.89 21.23 -14.43
CA LYS A 184 6.90 22.29 -14.21
C LYS A 184 5.72 21.79 -13.40
N LEU A 185 5.14 20.62 -13.76
CA LEU A 185 4.02 20.04 -13.04
C LEU A 185 4.41 19.61 -11.62
N PHE A 186 5.60 19.02 -11.45
CA PHE A 186 6.12 18.64 -10.15
C PHE A 186 6.30 19.86 -9.23
N SER A 187 6.88 20.95 -9.74
CA SER A 187 7.04 22.19 -8.96
C SER A 187 5.70 22.81 -8.56
N LEU A 188 4.71 22.81 -9.46
CA LEU A 188 3.36 23.29 -9.15
C LEU A 188 2.68 22.43 -8.09
N LEU A 189 2.80 21.10 -8.22
CA LEU A 189 2.25 20.16 -7.24
C LEU A 189 2.87 20.34 -5.86
N LEU A 190 4.20 20.46 -5.78
CA LEU A 190 4.90 20.68 -4.52
C LEU A 190 4.48 21.99 -3.81
N ALA A 191 4.08 23.00 -4.54
CA ALA A 191 3.55 24.23 -3.95
C ALA A 191 2.21 24.00 -3.24
N GLU A 192 1.39 23.04 -3.71
CA GLU A 192 0.08 22.70 -3.12
C GLU A 192 0.22 21.67 -1.98
N THR A 193 1.28 20.87 -1.92
CA THR A 193 1.42 19.73 -0.99
C THR A 193 1.99 20.10 0.38
N GLY A 194 2.24 21.37 0.66
CA GLY A 194 2.87 21.82 1.92
C GLY A 194 2.11 21.48 3.21
N SER A 195 0.82 21.13 3.11
CA SER A 195 -0.02 20.69 4.23
C SER A 195 -0.30 19.20 4.24
N ASN A 196 0.24 18.44 3.31
CA ASN A 196 0.03 17.00 3.24
C ASN A 196 0.59 16.29 4.48
N LYS A 197 -0.28 15.51 5.15
CA LYS A 197 0.16 14.60 6.21
C LYS A 197 0.82 13.35 5.63
N ILE A 198 0.43 12.96 4.42
CA ILE A 198 0.87 11.76 3.72
C ILE A 198 1.13 12.11 2.26
N THR A 199 2.25 11.66 1.74
CA THR A 199 2.59 11.67 0.32
C THR A 199 3.03 10.28 -0.11
N SER A 200 2.80 9.91 -1.37
CA SER A 200 3.23 8.65 -1.97
C SER A 200 3.87 8.90 -3.32
N MET A 201 4.81 8.04 -3.71
CA MET A 201 5.48 8.12 -5.01
C MET A 201 5.98 6.73 -5.40
N HIS A 202 5.72 6.30 -6.65
CA HIS A 202 6.40 5.13 -7.23
C HIS A 202 7.89 5.43 -7.36
N PHE A 203 8.71 4.49 -6.92
CA PHE A 203 10.14 4.74 -6.78
C PHE A 203 10.95 3.51 -7.14
N MET A 204 11.87 3.67 -8.09
CA MET A 204 12.78 2.62 -8.56
C MET A 204 12.05 1.31 -8.89
N GLU A 205 10.91 1.44 -9.56
CA GLU A 205 10.02 0.33 -9.90
C GLU A 205 10.62 -0.55 -10.99
N THR A 206 11.26 0.07 -12.00
CA THR A 206 11.81 -0.61 -13.16
C THR A 206 13.19 -0.08 -13.55
N ARG A 207 14.00 -0.91 -14.22
CA ARG A 207 15.26 -0.45 -14.83
C ARG A 207 15.05 0.59 -15.93
N ALA A 208 13.91 0.53 -16.61
CA ALA A 208 13.56 1.49 -17.66
C ALA A 208 13.37 2.91 -17.11
N GLU A 209 12.89 3.06 -15.87
CA GLU A 209 12.83 4.33 -15.15
C GLU A 209 14.21 4.98 -15.04
N ARG A 210 15.21 4.23 -14.57
CA ARG A 210 16.59 4.73 -14.46
C ARG A 210 17.15 5.15 -15.83
N SER A 211 16.93 4.33 -16.88
CA SER A 211 17.39 4.65 -18.24
C SER A 211 16.77 5.93 -18.77
N LEU A 212 15.48 6.14 -18.51
CA LEU A 212 14.79 7.37 -18.90
C LEU A 212 15.33 8.59 -18.17
N LEU A 213 15.46 8.53 -16.84
CA LEU A 213 15.83 9.67 -16.00
C LEU A 213 17.30 10.07 -16.19
N GLU A 214 18.23 9.09 -16.24
CA GLU A 214 19.66 9.36 -16.36
C GLU A 214 20.11 9.63 -17.78
N ASN A 215 19.55 8.89 -18.76
CA ASN A 215 20.05 8.87 -20.14
C ASN A 215 19.04 9.37 -21.17
N GLN A 216 17.80 9.64 -20.80
CA GLN A 216 16.70 9.97 -21.71
C GLN A 216 16.58 8.95 -22.87
N SER A 217 16.59 7.67 -22.51
CA SER A 217 16.58 6.55 -23.45
C SER A 217 15.88 5.34 -22.86
N GLY A 218 15.70 4.30 -23.67
CA GLY A 218 15.15 3.01 -23.25
C GLY A 218 13.64 2.88 -23.42
N PRO A 219 13.07 1.74 -23.03
CA PRO A 219 11.70 1.35 -23.38
C PRO A 219 10.61 2.33 -22.97
N LEU A 220 10.77 3.05 -21.85
CA LEU A 220 9.81 4.08 -21.45
C LEU A 220 9.88 5.31 -22.35
N MET A 221 11.10 5.72 -22.75
CA MET A 221 11.27 6.82 -23.70
C MET A 221 10.64 6.48 -25.04
N ASP A 222 10.94 5.28 -25.56
CA ASP A 222 10.37 4.79 -26.82
C ASP A 222 8.83 4.77 -26.77
N SER A 223 8.27 4.27 -25.66
CA SER A 223 6.81 4.25 -25.44
C SER A 223 6.18 5.66 -25.37
N TYR A 224 6.91 6.66 -24.87
CA TYR A 224 6.41 8.04 -24.83
C TYR A 224 6.39 8.68 -26.22
N ILE A 225 7.42 8.42 -27.04
CA ILE A 225 7.48 8.88 -28.43
C ILE A 225 6.41 8.21 -29.29
N GLU A 226 6.29 6.87 -29.22
CA GLU A 226 5.29 6.10 -29.95
C GLU A 226 3.85 6.48 -29.60
N SER A 227 3.61 6.88 -28.36
CA SER A 227 2.29 7.31 -27.89
C SER A 227 2.03 8.81 -28.10
N GLU A 228 2.91 9.52 -28.77
CA GLU A 228 2.82 10.98 -29.03
C GLU A 228 2.61 11.81 -27.73
N LEU A 229 3.12 11.30 -26.60
CA LEU A 229 3.01 11.98 -25.32
C LEU A 229 4.00 13.13 -25.19
N ILE A 230 5.08 13.07 -25.93
CA ILE A 230 6.13 14.08 -25.99
C ILE A 230 6.56 14.34 -27.44
N ASP A 231 6.95 15.58 -27.70
CA ASP A 231 7.62 15.98 -28.92
C ASP A 231 9.09 16.32 -28.58
N GLY A 232 9.96 15.30 -28.65
CA GLY A 232 11.37 15.43 -28.34
C GLY A 232 11.74 14.86 -26.94
N ARG A 233 12.67 15.52 -26.22
CA ARG A 233 13.15 15.04 -24.91
C ARG A 233 12.28 15.54 -23.78
N PRO A 234 11.82 14.65 -22.85
CA PRO A 234 10.99 15.07 -21.73
C PRO A 234 11.80 15.92 -20.74
N GLU A 235 11.20 16.99 -20.24
CA GLU A 235 11.69 17.77 -19.11
C GLU A 235 11.18 17.16 -17.80
N THR A 236 11.60 15.94 -17.50
CA THR A 236 11.27 15.26 -16.24
C THR A 236 12.28 15.60 -15.15
N VAL A 237 11.93 15.26 -13.92
CA VAL A 237 12.90 15.25 -12.80
C VAL A 237 13.96 14.22 -13.12
N ARG A 238 15.22 14.64 -13.28
CA ARG A 238 16.31 13.76 -13.75
C ARG A 238 16.96 12.90 -12.68
N ASP A 239 16.65 13.15 -11.42
CA ASP A 239 17.20 12.42 -10.29
C ASP A 239 16.08 12.04 -9.33
N HIS A 240 15.78 10.74 -9.22
CA HIS A 240 14.73 10.27 -8.33
C HIS A 240 15.06 10.55 -6.87
N VAL A 241 16.34 10.55 -6.49
CA VAL A 241 16.74 10.88 -5.11
C VAL A 241 16.40 12.34 -4.82
N ALA A 242 16.69 13.26 -5.76
CA ALA A 242 16.34 14.66 -5.61
C ALA A 242 14.83 14.85 -5.51
N ALA A 243 14.05 14.19 -6.37
CA ALA A 243 12.58 14.24 -6.32
C ALA A 243 12.02 13.78 -4.98
N VAL A 244 12.52 12.66 -4.45
CA VAL A 244 12.14 12.14 -3.13
C VAL A 244 12.51 13.12 -2.02
N LEU A 245 13.74 13.63 -2.02
CA LEU A 245 14.21 14.57 -0.99
C LEU A 245 13.39 15.87 -0.98
N GLU A 246 12.96 16.33 -2.14
CA GLU A 246 12.12 17.51 -2.28
C GLU A 246 10.67 17.24 -1.81
N ALA A 247 10.11 16.07 -2.14
CA ALA A 247 8.80 15.65 -1.67
C ALA A 247 8.75 15.47 -0.14
N VAL A 248 9.78 14.87 0.47
CA VAL A 248 9.88 14.67 1.94
C VAL A 248 9.89 15.97 2.70
N THR A 249 10.51 17.02 2.18
CA THR A 249 10.55 18.33 2.87
C THR A 249 9.19 19.00 2.96
N ARG A 250 8.22 18.52 2.20
CA ARG A 250 6.89 19.13 2.03
C ARG A 250 5.75 18.32 2.63
N SER A 251 6.01 17.09 3.09
CA SER A 251 4.97 16.20 3.62
C SER A 251 5.29 15.70 5.02
N GLY A 252 4.25 15.24 5.74
CA GLY A 252 4.42 14.56 7.02
C GLY A 252 5.12 13.21 6.86
N ASN A 253 4.45 12.26 6.23
CA ASN A 253 4.98 10.92 5.90
C ASN A 253 5.12 10.77 4.38
N LEU A 254 6.22 10.18 3.92
CA LEU A 254 6.41 9.82 2.52
C LEU A 254 6.48 8.29 2.38
N ILE A 255 5.67 7.75 1.45
CA ILE A 255 5.63 6.34 1.11
C ILE A 255 6.26 6.15 -0.27
N LEU A 256 7.40 5.46 -0.33
CA LEU A 256 8.05 5.06 -1.57
C LEU A 256 7.56 3.68 -1.97
N VAL A 257 6.98 3.56 -3.15
CA VAL A 257 6.31 2.35 -3.61
C VAL A 257 7.17 1.55 -4.57
N HIS A 258 7.07 0.23 -4.53
CA HIS A 258 7.80 -0.80 -5.26
C HIS A 258 9.23 -1.01 -4.80
N ASN A 259 10.13 -0.05 -5.00
CA ASN A 259 11.54 -0.13 -4.58
C ASN A 259 12.31 -1.32 -5.18
N THR A 260 11.85 -1.86 -6.31
CA THR A 260 12.31 -3.11 -6.93
C THR A 260 13.81 -3.08 -7.23
N TYR A 261 14.30 -1.95 -7.67
CA TYR A 261 15.70 -1.76 -8.05
C TYR A 261 16.46 -0.80 -7.14
N ALA A 262 15.99 -0.63 -5.89
CA ALA A 262 16.67 0.21 -4.91
C ALA A 262 18.04 -0.37 -4.55
N ASP A 263 19.09 0.45 -4.65
CA ASP A 263 20.43 0.10 -4.25
C ASP A 263 20.81 0.71 -2.88
N ARG A 264 21.88 0.20 -2.28
CA ARG A 264 22.34 0.61 -0.94
C ARG A 264 22.63 2.09 -0.82
N ASP A 265 23.25 2.68 -1.85
CA ASP A 265 23.64 4.09 -1.82
C ASP A 265 22.41 5.00 -1.89
N THR A 266 21.44 4.65 -2.72
CA THR A 266 20.16 5.33 -2.82
C THR A 266 19.37 5.22 -1.53
N ILE A 267 19.25 3.99 -0.95
CA ILE A 267 18.56 3.77 0.32
C ILE A 267 19.17 4.64 1.42
N ARG A 268 20.50 4.65 1.56
CA ARG A 268 21.20 5.44 2.58
C ARG A 268 21.02 6.95 2.42
N LYS A 269 21.00 7.44 1.17
CA LYS A 269 20.79 8.87 0.90
C LYS A 269 19.39 9.31 1.30
N VAL A 270 18.38 8.52 0.95
CA VAL A 270 16.97 8.82 1.16
C VAL A 270 16.55 8.59 2.61
N ASN A 271 16.98 7.49 3.24
CA ASN A 271 16.56 7.05 4.58
C ASN A 271 16.97 8.02 5.71
N LYS A 272 17.92 8.93 5.47
CA LYS A 272 18.36 9.96 6.42
C LYS A 272 17.27 10.99 6.81
N ARG A 273 16.14 11.01 6.14
CA ARG A 273 15.11 12.06 6.24
C ARG A 273 13.93 11.75 7.18
N GLY A 274 13.94 10.67 7.91
CA GLY A 274 13.09 10.48 9.11
C GLY A 274 11.68 9.93 8.87
N ASN A 275 10.82 10.57 8.10
CA ASN A 275 9.41 10.19 7.94
C ASN A 275 9.16 9.43 6.63
N LEU A 276 9.99 8.42 6.39
CA LEU A 276 10.00 7.65 5.15
C LEU A 276 9.56 6.20 5.41
N PHE A 277 8.71 5.69 4.52
CA PHE A 277 8.23 4.31 4.53
C PHE A 277 8.45 3.67 3.16
N TRP A 278 8.92 2.44 3.16
CA TRP A 278 9.23 1.64 1.99
C TRP A 278 8.11 0.64 1.76
N CYS A 279 7.21 0.97 0.83
CA CYS A 279 6.06 0.14 0.52
C CYS A 279 6.44 -0.93 -0.50
N LEU A 280 6.28 -2.18 -0.13
CA LEU A 280 6.55 -3.32 -0.99
C LEU A 280 5.23 -3.87 -1.54
N CYS A 281 5.20 -4.10 -2.86
CA CYS A 281 4.11 -4.73 -3.58
C CYS A 281 4.67 -5.96 -4.32
N PRO A 282 5.15 -7.00 -3.60
CA PRO A 282 5.94 -8.08 -4.18
C PRO A 282 5.24 -8.82 -5.31
N ASN A 283 3.93 -9.06 -5.21
CA ASN A 283 3.20 -9.75 -6.26
C ASN A 283 3.09 -8.91 -7.55
N ALA A 284 2.86 -7.60 -7.42
CA ALA A 284 2.85 -6.69 -8.56
C ALA A 284 4.24 -6.59 -9.21
N ASN A 285 5.30 -6.54 -8.41
CA ASN A 285 6.68 -6.52 -8.91
C ASN A 285 7.02 -7.80 -9.69
N LEU A 286 6.63 -8.98 -9.18
CA LEU A 286 6.78 -10.24 -9.91
C LEU A 286 5.91 -10.29 -11.17
N TYR A 287 4.71 -9.69 -11.11
CA TYR A 287 3.79 -9.66 -12.24
C TYR A 287 4.32 -8.82 -13.39
N ILE A 288 4.85 -7.62 -13.11
CA ILE A 288 5.31 -6.68 -14.15
C ILE A 288 6.74 -6.99 -14.58
N GLU A 289 7.69 -7.07 -13.61
CA GLU A 289 9.14 -7.08 -13.86
C GLU A 289 9.79 -8.44 -13.64
N ASP A 290 9.07 -9.45 -13.15
CA ASP A 290 9.61 -10.76 -12.70
C ASP A 290 10.79 -10.58 -11.71
N HIS A 291 10.71 -9.55 -10.86
CA HIS A 291 11.77 -9.18 -9.93
C HIS A 291 11.18 -8.72 -8.59
N LEU A 292 11.91 -8.97 -7.50
CA LEU A 292 11.50 -8.57 -6.16
C LEU A 292 12.36 -7.41 -5.62
N PRO A 293 11.80 -6.55 -4.75
CA PRO A 293 12.60 -5.56 -4.04
C PRO A 293 13.63 -6.23 -3.12
N PRO A 294 14.78 -5.57 -2.84
CA PRO A 294 15.86 -6.14 -2.05
C PRO A 294 15.54 -6.10 -0.54
N VAL A 295 14.65 -6.98 -0.06
CA VAL A 295 14.11 -6.97 1.31
C VAL A 295 15.23 -7.06 2.36
N ASP A 296 16.22 -7.96 2.18
CA ASP A 296 17.34 -8.09 3.12
C ASP A 296 18.17 -6.80 3.22
N LEU A 297 18.32 -6.09 2.11
CA LEU A 297 19.01 -4.81 2.09
C LEU A 297 18.22 -3.73 2.84
N LEU A 298 16.92 -3.66 2.62
CA LEU A 298 16.04 -2.72 3.32
C LEU A 298 16.04 -2.97 4.84
N ILE A 299 16.00 -4.23 5.26
CA ILE A 299 16.12 -4.61 6.68
C ILE A 299 17.50 -4.19 7.21
N GLY A 300 18.59 -4.51 6.49
CA GLY A 300 19.95 -4.20 6.89
C GLY A 300 20.23 -2.69 7.02
N GLU A 301 19.51 -1.85 6.29
CA GLU A 301 19.58 -0.39 6.38
C GLU A 301 18.51 0.20 7.32
N ASN A 302 17.84 -0.61 8.13
CA ASN A 302 16.80 -0.23 9.10
C ASN A 302 15.64 0.57 8.48
N CYS A 303 15.22 0.22 7.28
CA CYS A 303 14.11 0.85 6.61
C CYS A 303 12.77 0.52 7.30
N ARG A 304 11.86 1.49 7.35
CA ARG A 304 10.48 1.26 7.80
C ARG A 304 9.68 0.67 6.65
N ILE A 305 9.54 -0.65 6.64
CA ILE A 305 8.81 -1.38 5.59
C ILE A 305 7.31 -1.37 5.88
N VAL A 306 6.51 -1.17 4.83
CA VAL A 306 5.05 -1.32 4.80
C VAL A 306 4.64 -2.13 3.57
N ILE A 307 3.40 -2.61 3.53
CA ILE A 307 2.92 -3.49 2.46
C ILE A 307 1.79 -2.81 1.68
N GLY A 308 1.81 -2.97 0.36
CA GLY A 308 0.76 -2.60 -0.57
C GLY A 308 0.45 -3.75 -1.53
N THR A 309 -0.68 -3.68 -2.21
CA THR A 309 -1.10 -4.70 -3.20
C THR A 309 -0.97 -4.26 -4.64
N ASP A 310 -0.83 -2.96 -4.87
CA ASP A 310 -1.01 -2.35 -6.17
C ASP A 310 -2.41 -2.63 -6.76
N SER A 311 -2.58 -2.76 -8.06
CA SER A 311 -3.85 -2.92 -8.76
C SER A 311 -4.13 -4.37 -9.16
N LEU A 312 -5.40 -4.69 -9.47
CA LEU A 312 -5.74 -5.96 -10.15
C LEU A 312 -5.24 -6.00 -11.61
N ALA A 313 -4.81 -4.88 -12.19
CA ALA A 313 -4.15 -4.90 -13.49
C ALA A 313 -2.75 -5.53 -13.43
N SER A 314 -2.10 -5.46 -12.27
CA SER A 314 -0.73 -5.94 -11.99
C SER A 314 -0.67 -7.02 -10.90
N ASN A 315 -1.80 -7.51 -10.42
CA ASN A 315 -1.87 -8.51 -9.35
C ASN A 315 -3.06 -9.45 -9.55
N ASN A 316 -2.96 -10.65 -8.99
CA ASN A 316 -4.06 -11.64 -9.04
C ASN A 316 -5.12 -11.39 -7.95
N ARG A 317 -4.75 -10.77 -6.83
CA ARG A 317 -5.63 -10.46 -5.68
C ARG A 317 -5.12 -9.24 -4.94
N LEU A 318 -6.05 -8.45 -4.36
CA LEU A 318 -5.71 -7.35 -3.45
C LEU A 318 -5.67 -7.85 -2.00
N SER A 319 -4.81 -8.82 -1.71
CA SER A 319 -4.69 -9.49 -0.41
C SER A 319 -3.33 -9.27 0.22
N ILE A 320 -3.31 -8.58 1.35
CA ILE A 320 -2.07 -8.34 2.12
C ILE A 320 -1.44 -9.66 2.58
N LEU A 321 -2.23 -10.66 2.96
CA LEU A 321 -1.69 -11.96 3.33
C LEU A 321 -0.91 -12.63 2.18
N GLU A 322 -1.41 -12.54 0.94
CA GLU A 322 -0.72 -13.11 -0.22
C GLU A 322 0.61 -12.38 -0.50
N GLU A 323 0.67 -11.06 -0.26
CA GLU A 323 1.94 -10.31 -0.32
C GLU A 323 2.94 -10.82 0.74
N LEU A 324 2.46 -11.04 1.98
CA LEU A 324 3.31 -11.59 3.06
C LEU A 324 3.81 -13.00 2.76
N LYS A 325 2.97 -13.88 2.19
CA LYS A 325 3.37 -15.23 1.76
C LYS A 325 4.47 -15.16 0.71
N THR A 326 4.34 -14.27 -0.25
CA THR A 326 5.37 -14.07 -1.28
C THR A 326 6.69 -13.62 -0.65
N ILE A 327 6.67 -12.60 0.21
CA ILE A 327 7.88 -12.18 0.93
C ILE A 327 8.48 -13.36 1.70
N HIS A 328 7.68 -14.08 2.49
CA HIS A 328 8.16 -15.18 3.31
C HIS A 328 8.76 -16.32 2.49
N SER A 329 8.19 -16.62 1.34
CA SER A 329 8.67 -17.67 0.44
C SER A 329 10.05 -17.36 -0.15
N PHE A 330 10.33 -16.09 -0.49
CA PHE A 330 11.61 -15.66 -1.07
C PHE A 330 12.63 -15.21 -0.01
N TYR A 331 12.15 -14.74 1.15
CA TYR A 331 12.96 -14.24 2.27
C TYR A 331 12.56 -14.94 3.58
N PRO A 332 12.84 -16.26 3.72
CA PRO A 332 12.38 -17.04 4.87
C PRO A 332 13.04 -16.66 6.20
N SER A 333 14.08 -15.83 6.16
CA SER A 333 14.72 -15.24 7.34
C SER A 333 13.89 -14.14 8.01
N VAL A 334 12.92 -13.56 7.29
CA VAL A 334 12.02 -12.53 7.84
C VAL A 334 11.06 -13.17 8.83
N SER A 335 11.07 -12.68 10.07
CA SER A 335 10.22 -13.23 11.12
C SER A 335 8.73 -12.95 10.87
N LEU A 336 7.86 -13.85 11.33
CA LEU A 336 6.41 -13.62 11.29
C LEU A 336 6.01 -12.33 12.03
N SER A 337 6.70 -11.98 13.11
CA SER A 337 6.49 -10.74 13.85
C SER A 337 6.77 -9.50 12.98
N ASP A 338 7.83 -9.52 12.20
CA ASP A 338 8.16 -8.41 11.30
C ASP A 338 7.13 -8.30 10.18
N LEU A 339 6.76 -9.42 9.54
CA LEU A 339 5.73 -9.46 8.51
C LEU A 339 4.40 -8.87 9.00
N ILE A 340 3.93 -9.31 10.19
CA ILE A 340 2.70 -8.79 10.80
C ILE A 340 2.85 -7.29 11.09
N LYS A 341 3.98 -6.85 11.65
CA LYS A 341 4.24 -5.45 11.95
C LYS A 341 4.24 -4.58 10.71
N TRP A 342 4.83 -5.04 9.60
CA TRP A 342 4.84 -4.32 8.32
C TRP A 342 3.43 -4.16 7.73
N ALA A 343 2.62 -5.21 7.84
CA ALA A 343 1.27 -5.26 7.32
C ALA A 343 0.21 -4.60 8.19
N THR A 344 0.57 -4.13 9.40
CA THR A 344 -0.36 -3.59 10.39
C THR A 344 0.14 -2.29 11.00
N LEU A 345 1.00 -2.34 12.04
CA LEU A 345 1.47 -1.17 12.80
C LEU A 345 2.23 -0.17 11.94
N ASN A 346 3.21 -0.64 11.15
CA ASN A 346 3.98 0.26 10.31
C ASN A 346 3.09 0.98 9.29
N GLY A 347 2.16 0.25 8.67
CA GLY A 347 1.18 0.81 7.75
C GLY A 347 0.26 1.83 8.43
N ALA A 348 -0.22 1.53 9.66
CA ALA A 348 -1.04 2.46 10.42
C ALA A 348 -0.29 3.77 10.71
N ILE A 349 0.99 3.70 11.11
CA ILE A 349 1.85 4.88 11.32
C ILE A 349 2.07 5.62 10.00
N ALA A 350 2.37 4.91 8.91
CA ALA A 350 2.58 5.53 7.59
C ALA A 350 1.37 6.34 7.14
N LEU A 351 0.16 5.85 7.45
CA LEU A 351 -1.11 6.46 7.06
C LEU A 351 -1.71 7.35 8.15
N GLY A 352 -1.00 7.61 9.27
CA GLY A 352 -1.48 8.47 10.36
C GLY A 352 -2.77 7.95 11.02
N GLY A 353 -2.95 6.63 11.07
CA GLY A 353 -4.11 5.95 11.63
C GLY A 353 -3.79 5.13 12.89
N GLU A 354 -2.60 5.28 13.46
CA GLU A 354 -2.10 4.51 14.59
C GLU A 354 -2.88 4.73 15.90
N ASP A 355 -3.66 5.77 15.99
CA ASP A 355 -4.59 6.03 17.10
C ASP A 355 -5.74 5.01 17.15
N LYS A 356 -6.06 4.34 16.01
CA LYS A 356 -7.15 3.38 15.88
C LYS A 356 -6.71 2.00 15.43
N PHE A 357 -5.68 1.94 14.57
CA PHE A 357 -5.27 0.74 13.84
C PHE A 357 -3.86 0.28 14.23
N GLY A 358 -3.47 -0.90 13.77
CA GLY A 358 -2.11 -1.42 13.82
C GLY A 358 -1.70 -2.11 15.11
N THR A 359 -2.34 -1.84 16.24
CA THR A 359 -2.09 -2.50 17.54
C THR A 359 -3.38 -2.95 18.20
N ILE A 360 -3.33 -4.03 19.00
CA ILE A 360 -4.45 -4.46 19.84
C ILE A 360 -4.25 -3.85 21.24
N GLU A 361 -4.91 -2.70 21.46
CA GLU A 361 -4.81 -1.95 22.72
C GLU A 361 -6.19 -1.41 23.14
N PRO A 362 -6.45 -1.29 24.45
CA PRO A 362 -7.71 -0.69 24.94
C PRO A 362 -7.97 0.69 24.33
N GLY A 363 -9.19 0.92 23.89
CA GLY A 363 -9.65 2.16 23.25
C GLY A 363 -9.50 2.19 21.73
N LYS A 364 -8.73 1.29 21.12
CA LYS A 364 -8.56 1.20 19.65
C LYS A 364 -9.61 0.27 19.02
N LYS A 365 -9.78 0.43 17.68
CA LYS A 365 -10.62 -0.42 16.81
C LYS A 365 -9.80 -1.00 15.67
N PRO A 366 -8.79 -1.84 15.97
CA PRO A 366 -7.89 -2.32 14.93
C PRO A 366 -8.53 -3.34 13.99
N GLY A 367 -9.73 -3.88 14.32
CA GLY A 367 -10.22 -5.14 13.81
C GLY A 367 -9.40 -6.31 14.37
N LEU A 368 -10.00 -7.48 14.50
CA LEU A 368 -9.29 -8.70 14.91
C LEU A 368 -9.36 -9.75 13.81
N LEU A 369 -8.21 -10.24 13.41
CA LEU A 369 -8.06 -11.29 12.42
C LEU A 369 -7.49 -12.54 13.09
N LEU A 370 -8.00 -13.68 12.69
CA LEU A 370 -7.44 -14.98 13.05
C LEU A 370 -6.65 -15.52 11.84
N LEU A 371 -5.35 -15.61 11.99
CA LEU A 371 -4.44 -16.23 11.04
C LEU A 371 -4.38 -17.73 11.35
N LYS A 372 -4.80 -18.54 10.38
CA LYS A 372 -4.91 -20.01 10.47
C LYS A 372 -3.92 -20.71 9.54
N ASP A 373 -3.78 -22.01 9.77
CA ASP A 373 -2.96 -22.93 8.98
C ASP A 373 -1.53 -22.40 8.80
N ILE A 374 -0.89 -22.19 9.95
CA ILE A 374 0.49 -21.72 10.09
C ILE A 374 1.34 -22.75 10.80
N ASP A 375 2.62 -22.78 10.54
CA ASP A 375 3.58 -23.55 11.33
C ASP A 375 3.83 -22.82 12.67
N LEU A 376 3.15 -23.25 13.72
CA LEU A 376 3.26 -22.63 15.06
C LEU A 376 4.59 -22.92 15.76
N ASP A 377 5.26 -24.04 15.41
CA ASP A 377 6.54 -24.39 16.00
C ASP A 377 7.67 -23.53 15.44
N LYS A 378 7.62 -23.23 14.14
CA LYS A 378 8.57 -22.36 13.47
C LYS A 378 8.15 -20.92 13.37
N MET A 379 6.89 -20.61 13.72
CA MET A 379 6.26 -19.29 13.51
C MET A 379 6.39 -18.82 12.06
N GLN A 380 5.90 -19.64 11.12
CA GLN A 380 6.02 -19.42 9.69
C GLN A 380 4.68 -19.51 8.96
N LEU A 381 4.51 -18.66 7.95
CA LEU A 381 3.40 -18.78 7.01
C LEU A 381 3.57 -20.00 6.12
N LEU A 382 2.44 -20.65 5.83
CA LEU A 382 2.35 -21.76 4.88
C LEU A 382 1.56 -21.29 3.64
N PRO A 383 1.69 -21.96 2.50
CA PRO A 383 0.88 -21.64 1.31
C PRO A 383 -0.64 -21.63 1.58
N GLU A 384 -1.12 -22.57 2.43
CA GLU A 384 -2.52 -22.69 2.85
C GLU A 384 -2.95 -21.70 3.94
N SER A 385 -2.04 -20.95 4.54
CA SER A 385 -2.38 -19.95 5.56
C SER A 385 -3.46 -18.99 5.06
N HIS A 386 -4.45 -18.73 5.90
CA HIS A 386 -5.58 -17.87 5.56
C HIS A 386 -6.08 -17.05 6.75
N ILE A 387 -6.85 -16.01 6.46
CA ILE A 387 -7.45 -15.14 7.44
C ILE A 387 -8.92 -15.47 7.65
N THR A 388 -9.36 -15.42 8.91
CA THR A 388 -10.77 -15.31 9.29
C THR A 388 -10.94 -14.03 10.11
N ARG A 389 -11.87 -13.16 9.72
CA ARG A 389 -12.20 -11.96 10.50
C ARG A 389 -13.02 -12.35 11.73
N LEU A 390 -12.62 -11.90 12.92
CA LEU A 390 -13.34 -12.09 14.18
C LEU A 390 -14.25 -10.90 14.51
N ILE A 391 -13.74 -9.68 14.24
CA ILE A 391 -14.48 -8.42 14.34
C ILE A 391 -13.96 -7.39 13.34
#